data_bf44bb5e7629547cd4e6334db2a55c74
#
_entry.id   bf44bb5e7629547cd4e6334db2a55c74
#
_cell.length_a   1.000
_cell.length_b   1.000
_cell.length_c   1.000
_cell.angle_alpha   90.00
_cell.angle_beta   90.00
_cell.angle_gamma   90.00
#
_symmetry.space_group_name_H-M   'P 1'
#
loop_
_entity.id
_entity.type
_entity.pdbx_description
1 polymer ?
#
loop_
_entity_poly.entity_id
_entity_poly.type
_entity_poly.pdbx_seq_one_letter_code
_entity_poly.pdbx_strand_id
1 'polypeptide(L)'
;TPTLTDRNYGTLDGPISAPLASDDPSHVNNRLRDYPSAGPLSQVETHGGSVAVSSSAADATAFGGAQPHKSATAAVDGENSTAWWPAPGDDSGWIELRGHFTQPRLKLMATSATTVTVRSGSAAVDVDLQPFRSQEVRVPGGDTEAIRVELSHRTGIAELGVEGQPVERVVTVPDTSPDVHQFFFQQMLQDTGVLIRDFTAPRPMRVKVDSTKPVLIDAHRYSPGDSLTLSPGTHRVRTTGPWVSLREVGWRPPEPSEPTGYSIKASEEDRLLVTGRAFNKGLRGYLDNEELTPREIDAATQAFVIPAGRSGDFHMSFTAQPVYRATLLLGGSLGLLTLGLCLLAAARRPSQPAWHAPRGGAASAAVALGALALTGWPAAVAAVAAWLVVRWTTIPRAYLAPGVVAAAGAILARAPWTSGSYAGDSLLLSCLCAAGVA
;
A
#
# COMPACT_ATOMS: atom_id res chain seq x y z
N THR A 1 12.24 -7.81 21.83
CA THR A 1 12.53 -6.40 21.46
C THR A 1 11.89 -5.47 22.47
N PRO A 2 12.56 -4.41 22.91
CA PRO A 2 12.03 -3.50 23.94
C PRO A 2 10.85 -2.66 23.47
N THR A 3 10.63 -2.55 22.16
CA THR A 3 9.47 -1.85 21.56
C THR A 3 8.64 -2.84 20.76
N LEU A 4 7.36 -2.94 21.09
CA LEU A 4 6.36 -3.63 20.28
C LEU A 4 5.73 -2.63 19.31
N THR A 5 5.75 -2.94 18.03
CA THR A 5 5.05 -2.20 16.98
C THR A 5 3.98 -3.07 16.36
N ASP A 6 2.93 -2.43 15.84
CA ASP A 6 2.02 -3.09 14.92
C ASP A 6 2.81 -3.46 13.65
N ARG A 7 2.91 -4.74 13.42
CA ARG A 7 3.53 -5.27 12.21
C ARG A 7 2.52 -5.28 11.09
N ASN A 8 2.98 -5.55 9.88
CA ASN A 8 2.12 -5.72 8.73
C ASN A 8 0.89 -6.55 9.08
N TYR A 9 -0.25 -6.10 8.62
CA TYR A 9 -1.46 -6.90 8.67
C TYR A 9 -1.26 -8.12 7.79
N GLY A 10 -1.36 -9.29 8.42
CA GLY A 10 -1.52 -10.53 7.69
C GLY A 10 -2.86 -10.55 6.99
N THR A 11 -2.90 -11.11 5.82
CA THR A 11 -4.14 -11.61 5.27
C THR A 11 -4.49 -12.89 5.99
N LEU A 12 -5.72 -13.00 6.46
CA LEU A 12 -6.22 -14.27 6.95
C LEU A 12 -6.21 -15.27 5.77
N ASP A 13 -5.78 -16.49 6.04
CA ASP A 13 -5.92 -17.58 5.07
C ASP A 13 -7.41 -17.78 4.74
N GLY A 14 -7.77 -17.43 3.53
CA GLY A 14 -9.16 -17.53 3.09
C GLY A 14 -9.61 -16.38 2.19
N PRO A 15 -10.91 -16.28 1.92
CA PRO A 15 -11.47 -15.23 1.06
C PRO A 15 -11.38 -13.82 1.67
N ILE A 16 -11.16 -13.72 2.99
CA ILE A 16 -11.01 -12.45 3.70
C ILE A 16 -9.53 -12.16 3.82
N SER A 17 -8.99 -11.45 2.86
CA SER A 17 -7.63 -10.97 2.94
C SER A 17 -7.58 -9.65 3.73
N ALA A 18 -7.24 -8.54 3.15
CA ALA A 18 -7.28 -7.27 3.84
C ALA A 18 -8.73 -6.74 3.96
N PRO A 19 -9.04 -5.87 4.95
CA PRO A 19 -10.36 -5.25 5.09
C PRO A 19 -10.86 -4.57 3.82
N LEU A 20 -9.95 -4.06 3.00
CA LEU A 20 -10.28 -3.42 1.73
C LEU A 20 -10.72 -4.40 0.64
N ALA A 21 -10.33 -5.67 0.75
CA ALA A 21 -10.66 -6.68 -0.26
C ALA A 21 -11.90 -7.50 0.11
N SER A 22 -12.28 -7.52 1.37
CA SER A 22 -13.44 -8.29 1.86
C SER A 22 -14.78 -7.58 1.71
N ASP A 23 -14.76 -6.27 1.55
CA ASP A 23 -15.96 -5.43 1.54
C ASP A 23 -16.76 -5.55 0.25
N ASP A 24 -16.12 -5.89 -0.86
CA ASP A 24 -16.75 -6.00 -2.16
C ASP A 24 -16.56 -7.41 -2.74
N PRO A 25 -17.59 -8.26 -2.72
CA PRO A 25 -17.51 -9.61 -3.25
C PRO A 25 -17.28 -9.68 -4.77
N SER A 26 -17.54 -8.59 -5.50
CA SER A 26 -17.27 -8.51 -6.94
C SER A 26 -15.79 -8.29 -7.28
N HIS A 27 -15.01 -7.82 -6.32
CA HIS A 27 -13.60 -7.46 -6.48
C HIS A 27 -12.65 -8.46 -5.84
N VAL A 28 -12.84 -9.75 -6.09
CA VAL A 28 -12.04 -10.84 -5.54
C VAL A 28 -10.53 -10.78 -5.87
N ASN A 29 -10.16 -10.01 -6.87
CA ASN A 29 -8.76 -9.83 -7.28
C ASN A 29 -8.04 -8.66 -6.59
N ASN A 30 -8.75 -7.85 -5.80
CA ASN A 30 -8.22 -6.67 -5.12
C ASN A 30 -7.52 -6.99 -3.80
N ARG A 31 -7.04 -8.20 -3.65
CA ARG A 31 -6.32 -8.61 -2.45
C ARG A 31 -4.98 -7.89 -2.39
N LEU A 32 -4.78 -7.12 -1.33
CA LEU A 32 -3.45 -6.65 -0.99
C LEU A 32 -2.59 -7.87 -0.70
N ARG A 33 -1.41 -7.95 -1.33
CA ARG A 33 -0.46 -9.01 -1.04
C ARG A 33 0.19 -8.76 0.30
N ASP A 34 0.27 -9.79 1.13
CA ASP A 34 1.10 -9.74 2.31
C ASP A 34 2.56 -9.62 1.92
N TYR A 35 3.26 -8.76 2.61
CA TYR A 35 4.71 -8.79 2.57
C TYR A 35 5.19 -9.95 3.44
N PRO A 36 6.15 -10.76 2.98
CA PRO A 36 6.73 -11.81 3.80
C PRO A 36 7.24 -11.21 5.11
N SER A 37 6.74 -11.72 6.23
CA SER A 37 7.20 -11.33 7.55
C SER A 37 7.92 -12.50 8.21
N ALA A 38 9.00 -12.21 8.93
CA ALA A 38 9.75 -13.21 9.68
C ALA A 38 9.09 -13.60 11.02
N GLY A 39 7.94 -13.04 11.33
CA GLY A 39 7.24 -13.27 12.60
C GLY A 39 5.73 -13.17 12.44
N PRO A 40 4.98 -13.42 13.53
CA PRO A 40 3.53 -13.31 13.51
C PRO A 40 3.10 -11.90 13.12
N LEU A 41 2.01 -11.81 12.38
CA LEU A 41 1.43 -10.59 11.84
C LEU A 41 0.28 -10.11 12.73
N SER A 42 0.01 -8.81 12.72
CA SER A 42 -1.22 -8.27 13.27
C SER A 42 -2.41 -8.75 12.44
N GLN A 43 -3.49 -9.13 13.10
CA GLN A 43 -4.69 -9.69 12.48
C GLN A 43 -5.84 -8.71 12.60
N VAL A 44 -6.60 -8.55 11.51
CA VAL A 44 -7.82 -7.74 11.49
C VAL A 44 -9.01 -8.66 11.53
N GLU A 45 -9.88 -8.47 12.52
CA GLU A 45 -11.07 -9.28 12.76
C GLU A 45 -12.27 -8.39 13.07
N THR A 46 -13.47 -8.94 12.96
CA THR A 46 -14.68 -8.37 13.56
C THR A 46 -15.11 -9.25 14.71
N HIS A 47 -15.23 -8.68 15.90
CA HIS A 47 -15.71 -9.38 17.09
C HIS A 47 -17.23 -9.15 17.25
N GLY A 48 -17.90 -10.12 17.83
CA GLY A 48 -19.36 -10.08 18.06
C GLY A 48 -20.20 -10.41 16.83
N GLY A 49 -19.57 -10.60 15.67
CA GLY A 49 -20.24 -10.91 14.42
C GLY A 49 -19.39 -10.58 13.20
N SER A 50 -20.04 -10.44 12.05
CA SER A 50 -19.40 -10.01 10.81
C SER A 50 -20.22 -8.93 10.11
N VAL A 51 -19.58 -8.17 9.24
CA VAL A 51 -20.21 -7.14 8.41
C VAL A 51 -20.14 -7.58 6.95
N ALA A 52 -21.27 -7.52 6.25
CA ALA A 52 -21.37 -7.75 4.83
C ALA A 52 -22.02 -6.54 4.14
N VAL A 53 -21.68 -6.29 2.89
CA VAL A 53 -22.21 -5.15 2.12
C VAL A 53 -22.51 -5.57 0.67
N SER A 54 -23.39 -4.81 0.01
CA SER A 54 -23.63 -4.97 -1.43
C SER A 54 -22.40 -4.60 -2.25
N SER A 55 -21.74 -3.51 -1.87
CA SER A 55 -20.55 -2.97 -2.50
C SER A 55 -19.84 -2.01 -1.55
N SER A 56 -18.62 -1.58 -1.88
CA SER A 56 -17.86 -0.63 -1.08
C SER A 56 -17.10 0.38 -1.95
N ALA A 57 -17.11 1.64 -1.55
CA ALA A 57 -16.30 2.69 -2.15
C ALA A 57 -14.83 2.68 -1.65
N ALA A 58 -14.47 1.71 -0.80
CA ALA A 58 -13.11 1.54 -0.29
C ALA A 58 -12.17 0.80 -1.24
N ASP A 59 -12.67 0.36 -2.41
CA ASP A 59 -11.97 -0.48 -3.37
C ASP A 59 -10.55 0.02 -3.67
N ALA A 60 -9.57 -0.85 -3.42
CA ALA A 60 -8.15 -0.53 -3.61
C ALA A 60 -7.75 -0.35 -5.08
N THR A 61 -8.55 -0.88 -6.01
CA THR A 61 -8.32 -0.75 -7.46
C THR A 61 -9.11 0.37 -8.09
N ALA A 62 -10.01 1.03 -7.35
CA ALA A 62 -10.76 2.17 -7.86
C ALA A 62 -9.81 3.32 -8.26
N PHE A 63 -10.21 4.09 -9.23
CA PHE A 63 -9.49 5.32 -9.57
C PHE A 63 -9.42 6.26 -8.36
N GLY A 64 -8.21 6.63 -7.97
CA GLY A 64 -7.94 7.42 -6.75
C GLY A 64 -7.39 6.59 -5.59
N GLY A 65 -7.31 5.25 -5.73
CA GLY A 65 -6.73 4.34 -4.76
C GLY A 65 -7.65 3.96 -3.60
N ALA A 66 -7.10 3.22 -2.66
CA ALA A 66 -7.83 2.71 -1.50
C ALA A 66 -8.35 3.83 -0.59
N GLN A 67 -9.61 3.72 -0.18
CA GLN A 67 -10.28 4.63 0.74
C GLN A 67 -10.85 3.86 1.96
N PRO A 68 -9.99 3.36 2.87
CA PRO A 68 -10.43 2.48 3.97
C PRO A 68 -11.46 3.11 4.91
N HIS A 69 -11.50 4.44 4.99
CA HIS A 69 -12.52 5.18 5.75
C HIS A 69 -13.94 5.09 5.14
N LYS A 70 -14.08 4.43 3.99
CA LYS A 70 -15.37 4.13 3.32
C LYS A 70 -15.70 2.64 3.31
N SER A 71 -14.90 1.82 3.97
CA SER A 71 -15.10 0.36 4.03
C SER A 71 -16.30 -0.04 4.87
N ALA A 72 -16.78 -1.26 4.73
CA ALA A 72 -17.86 -1.81 5.53
C ALA A 72 -17.57 -1.69 7.04
N THR A 73 -16.31 -1.97 7.43
CA THR A 73 -15.89 -1.91 8.84
C THR A 73 -15.76 -0.50 9.39
N ALA A 74 -15.81 0.54 8.53
CA ALA A 74 -15.89 1.93 8.96
C ALA A 74 -17.26 2.27 9.60
N ALA A 75 -18.30 1.49 9.34
CA ALA A 75 -19.59 1.64 10.01
C ALA A 75 -19.65 1.03 11.42
N VAL A 76 -18.61 0.27 11.82
CA VAL A 76 -18.53 -0.44 13.11
C VAL A 76 -17.21 -0.15 13.84
N ASP A 77 -16.54 0.93 13.50
CA ASP A 77 -15.28 1.33 14.13
C ASP A 77 -15.48 2.32 15.29
N GLY A 78 -16.72 2.74 15.54
CA GLY A 78 -17.11 3.64 16.61
C GLY A 78 -16.62 5.09 16.40
N GLU A 79 -16.39 5.54 15.17
CA GLU A 79 -15.93 6.88 14.83
C GLU A 79 -16.85 7.55 13.81
N ASN A 80 -17.50 8.63 14.20
CA ASN A 80 -18.49 9.30 13.37
C ASN A 80 -17.94 10.04 12.15
N SER A 81 -16.61 10.19 12.06
CA SER A 81 -15.95 10.84 10.92
C SER A 81 -15.66 9.87 9.77
N THR A 82 -15.80 8.58 10.00
CA THR A 82 -15.70 7.50 9.02
C THR A 82 -17.10 7.00 8.66
N ALA A 83 -17.26 6.36 7.52
CA ALA A 83 -18.56 5.82 7.13
C ALA A 83 -18.40 4.77 6.02
N TRP A 84 -19.12 3.69 6.09
CA TRP A 84 -19.29 2.86 4.92
C TRP A 84 -20.05 3.61 3.83
N TRP A 85 -19.57 3.51 2.59
CA TRP A 85 -20.23 4.03 1.40
C TRP A 85 -20.35 2.94 0.35
N PRO A 86 -21.51 2.78 -0.29
CA PRO A 86 -21.64 1.93 -1.47
C PRO A 86 -20.72 2.41 -2.60
N ALA A 87 -20.29 1.49 -3.46
CA ALA A 87 -19.50 1.82 -4.64
C ALA A 87 -20.22 2.85 -5.54
N PRO A 88 -19.49 3.63 -6.34
CA PRO A 88 -20.11 4.48 -7.36
C PRO A 88 -20.98 3.64 -8.31
N GLY A 89 -22.26 4.03 -8.46
CA GLY A 89 -23.23 3.31 -9.28
C GLY A 89 -24.10 2.30 -8.53
N ASP A 90 -23.84 2.04 -7.27
CA ASP A 90 -24.74 1.30 -6.37
C ASP A 90 -25.59 2.30 -5.56
N ASP A 91 -26.73 2.69 -6.13
CA ASP A 91 -27.60 3.70 -5.54
C ASP A 91 -28.50 3.13 -4.44
N SER A 92 -28.68 1.82 -4.37
CA SER A 92 -29.52 1.10 -3.40
C SER A 92 -28.72 0.09 -2.59
N GLY A 93 -27.51 0.46 -2.20
CA GLY A 93 -26.63 -0.38 -1.43
C GLY A 93 -27.20 -0.83 -0.09
N TRP A 94 -26.71 -1.93 0.43
CA TRP A 94 -27.07 -2.44 1.74
C TRP A 94 -25.85 -2.84 2.56
N ILE A 95 -25.99 -2.70 3.89
CA ILE A 95 -25.04 -3.22 4.88
C ILE A 95 -25.75 -4.16 5.83
N GLU A 96 -25.11 -5.28 6.18
CA GLU A 96 -25.69 -6.33 7.01
C GLU A 96 -24.75 -6.74 8.13
N LEU A 97 -25.23 -6.71 9.35
CA LEU A 97 -24.58 -7.32 10.50
C LEU A 97 -25.02 -8.78 10.60
N ARG A 98 -24.09 -9.71 10.72
CA ARG A 98 -24.33 -11.13 10.94
C ARG A 98 -23.75 -11.54 12.28
N GLY A 99 -24.56 -12.17 13.10
CA GLY A 99 -24.25 -12.61 14.44
C GLY A 99 -25.51 -13.13 15.11
N HIS A 100 -25.40 -13.49 16.39
CA HIS A 100 -26.57 -13.90 17.17
C HIS A 100 -27.07 -12.73 18.02
N PHE A 101 -28.19 -12.13 17.64
CA PHE A 101 -28.73 -10.94 18.28
C PHE A 101 -30.06 -11.26 18.98
N THR A 102 -30.14 -10.96 20.28
CA THR A 102 -31.32 -11.17 21.09
C THR A 102 -32.05 -9.86 21.28
N GLN A 103 -33.32 -9.77 20.80
CA GLN A 103 -34.17 -8.57 20.84
C GLN A 103 -33.42 -7.27 20.52
N PRO A 104 -32.69 -7.22 19.37
CA PRO A 104 -31.75 -6.17 19.11
C PRO A 104 -32.38 -4.78 19.00
N ARG A 105 -31.66 -3.79 19.56
CA ARG A 105 -31.87 -2.37 19.30
C ARG A 105 -30.68 -1.87 18.48
N LEU A 106 -30.98 -1.42 17.30
CA LEU A 106 -29.97 -0.96 16.35
C LEU A 106 -29.73 0.54 16.57
N LYS A 107 -28.47 0.93 16.71
CA LYS A 107 -28.03 2.32 16.63
C LYS A 107 -27.54 2.59 15.22
N LEU A 108 -28.13 3.60 14.59
CA LEU A 108 -27.85 3.98 13.22
C LEU A 108 -27.47 5.45 13.14
N MET A 109 -26.45 5.76 12.32
CA MET A 109 -26.08 7.12 11.97
C MET A 109 -25.72 7.18 10.48
N ALA A 110 -26.38 8.08 9.74
CA ALA A 110 -26.06 8.33 8.34
C ALA A 110 -25.32 9.65 8.16
N THR A 111 -24.57 9.80 7.07
CA THR A 111 -23.83 11.03 6.73
C THR A 111 -24.72 12.10 6.11
N SER A 112 -25.88 11.72 5.58
CA SER A 112 -26.89 12.64 5.00
C SER A 112 -28.31 12.20 5.39
N ALA A 113 -29.29 13.07 5.22
CA ALA A 113 -30.69 12.73 5.40
C ALA A 113 -31.09 11.62 4.41
N THR A 114 -31.66 10.54 4.90
CA THR A 114 -32.07 9.39 4.09
C THR A 114 -33.11 8.56 4.81
N THR A 115 -33.92 7.84 4.03
CA THR A 115 -34.75 6.75 4.56
C THR A 115 -34.03 5.44 4.34
N VAL A 116 -33.94 4.60 5.36
CA VAL A 116 -33.39 3.26 5.28
C VAL A 116 -34.42 2.23 5.67
N THR A 117 -34.38 1.05 5.07
CA THR A 117 -35.21 -0.09 5.47
C THR A 117 -34.36 -1.04 6.32
N VAL A 118 -34.71 -1.16 7.60
CA VAL A 118 -34.08 -2.16 8.51
C VAL A 118 -34.85 -3.45 8.41
N ARG A 119 -34.18 -4.52 7.98
CA ARG A 119 -34.75 -5.83 7.73
C ARG A 119 -34.12 -6.90 8.61
N SER A 120 -34.98 -7.77 9.13
CA SER A 120 -34.59 -9.00 9.85
C SER A 120 -35.50 -10.15 9.41
N GLY A 121 -34.95 -11.13 8.71
CA GLY A 121 -35.74 -12.17 8.06
C GLY A 121 -36.78 -11.60 7.08
N SER A 122 -38.06 -11.89 7.32
CA SER A 122 -39.17 -11.36 6.51
C SER A 122 -39.75 -10.02 7.06
N ALA A 123 -39.36 -9.62 8.26
CA ALA A 123 -39.82 -8.38 8.86
C ALA A 123 -38.97 -7.19 8.45
N ALA A 124 -39.62 -6.04 8.23
CA ALA A 124 -38.93 -4.81 7.82
C ALA A 124 -39.60 -3.59 8.48
N VAL A 125 -38.81 -2.52 8.67
CA VAL A 125 -39.26 -1.23 9.12
C VAL A 125 -38.48 -0.13 8.44
N ASP A 126 -39.17 0.92 7.98
CA ASP A 126 -38.52 2.09 7.41
C ASP A 126 -38.19 3.11 8.48
N VAL A 127 -37.03 3.72 8.37
CA VAL A 127 -36.49 4.67 9.32
C VAL A 127 -35.94 5.89 8.62
N ASP A 128 -36.40 7.07 8.98
CA ASP A 128 -35.87 8.33 8.48
C ASP A 128 -34.68 8.78 9.33
N LEU A 129 -33.53 8.89 8.74
CA LEU A 129 -32.28 9.30 9.38
C LEU A 129 -31.97 10.77 9.09
N GLN A 130 -31.46 11.47 10.09
CA GLN A 130 -30.95 12.82 9.96
C GLN A 130 -29.39 12.78 9.91
N PRO A 131 -28.75 13.72 9.21
CA PRO A 131 -27.29 13.74 9.08
C PRO A 131 -26.58 13.74 10.43
N PHE A 132 -25.64 12.82 10.62
CA PHE A 132 -24.81 12.71 11.82
C PHE A 132 -25.56 12.69 13.15
N ARG A 133 -26.83 12.22 13.14
CA ARG A 133 -27.64 12.05 14.34
C ARG A 133 -27.84 10.55 14.57
N SER A 134 -27.38 10.07 15.73
CA SER A 134 -27.64 8.69 16.14
C SER A 134 -29.12 8.48 16.41
N GLN A 135 -29.69 7.43 15.84
CA GLN A 135 -31.06 7.02 16.02
C GLN A 135 -31.13 5.57 16.46
N GLU A 136 -31.94 5.30 17.48
CA GLU A 136 -32.18 3.95 17.96
C GLU A 136 -33.45 3.39 17.31
N VAL A 137 -33.33 2.18 16.80
CA VAL A 137 -34.42 1.48 16.12
C VAL A 137 -34.56 0.07 16.71
N ARG A 138 -35.75 -0.29 17.12
CA ARG A 138 -36.04 -1.68 17.48
C ARG A 138 -36.09 -2.50 16.21
N VAL A 139 -35.23 -3.52 16.13
CA VAL A 139 -35.22 -4.41 14.98
C VAL A 139 -36.49 -5.26 14.97
N PRO A 140 -37.21 -5.33 13.86
CA PRO A 140 -38.43 -6.11 13.76
C PRO A 140 -38.12 -7.61 13.78
N GLY A 141 -39.09 -8.42 14.25
CA GLY A 141 -38.99 -9.89 14.19
C GLY A 141 -38.41 -10.56 15.44
N GLY A 142 -37.84 -9.82 16.39
CA GLY A 142 -37.26 -10.39 17.62
C GLY A 142 -35.81 -10.89 17.42
N ASP A 143 -35.48 -12.06 17.99
CA ASP A 143 -34.14 -12.64 17.88
C ASP A 143 -33.80 -12.95 16.43
N THR A 144 -32.54 -12.66 16.04
CA THR A 144 -32.12 -12.79 14.64
C THR A 144 -30.62 -13.05 14.51
N GLU A 145 -30.24 -13.69 13.40
CA GLU A 145 -28.84 -13.91 13.04
C GLU A 145 -28.31 -12.88 12.02
N ALA A 146 -29.20 -12.07 11.46
CA ALA A 146 -28.82 -11.05 10.50
C ALA A 146 -29.73 -9.82 10.59
N ILE A 147 -29.10 -8.64 10.56
CA ILE A 147 -29.77 -7.35 10.50
C ILE A 147 -29.24 -6.60 9.29
N ARG A 148 -30.10 -6.37 8.31
CA ARG A 148 -29.75 -5.67 7.07
C ARG A 148 -30.35 -4.27 7.07
N VAL A 149 -29.54 -3.31 6.66
CA VAL A 149 -29.93 -1.91 6.43
C VAL A 149 -29.81 -1.64 4.94
N GLU A 150 -30.94 -1.41 4.28
CA GLU A 150 -31.04 -1.11 2.85
C GLU A 150 -31.22 0.40 2.66
N LEU A 151 -30.44 1.00 1.78
CA LEU A 151 -30.47 2.43 1.50
C LEU A 151 -31.50 2.76 0.42
N SER A 152 -32.28 3.83 0.60
CA SER A 152 -33.17 4.34 -0.45
C SER A 152 -32.43 5.07 -1.57
N HIS A 153 -31.26 5.61 -1.27
CA HIS A 153 -30.33 6.22 -2.22
C HIS A 153 -28.92 6.18 -1.66
N ARG A 154 -27.91 6.35 -2.50
CA ARG A 154 -26.51 6.27 -2.14
C ARG A 154 -26.14 7.30 -1.07
N THR A 155 -25.85 6.84 0.13
CA THR A 155 -25.36 7.64 1.27
C THR A 155 -24.39 6.81 2.11
N GLY A 156 -23.65 7.48 3.00
CA GLY A 156 -22.76 6.79 3.95
C GLY A 156 -23.48 6.42 5.23
N ILE A 157 -23.21 5.22 5.76
CA ILE A 157 -23.55 4.84 7.12
C ILE A 157 -22.33 5.06 8.00
N ALA A 158 -22.39 6.09 8.87
CA ALA A 158 -21.27 6.47 9.73
C ALA A 158 -21.14 5.53 10.92
N GLU A 159 -22.26 5.10 11.51
CA GLU A 159 -22.27 4.15 12.61
C GLU A 159 -23.45 3.18 12.50
N LEU A 160 -23.13 1.92 12.75
CA LEU A 160 -24.07 0.81 12.80
C LEU A 160 -23.71 -0.10 13.97
N GLY A 161 -24.51 -0.16 15.00
CA GLY A 161 -24.24 -0.97 16.19
C GLY A 161 -25.49 -1.56 16.79
N VAL A 162 -25.35 -2.67 17.50
CA VAL A 162 -26.42 -3.28 18.28
C VAL A 162 -26.16 -3.03 19.76
N GLU A 163 -27.12 -2.45 20.46
CA GLU A 163 -27.00 -2.11 21.88
C GLU A 163 -26.75 -3.37 22.72
N GLY A 164 -25.69 -3.35 23.54
CA GLY A 164 -25.29 -4.49 24.39
C GLY A 164 -24.71 -5.69 23.67
N GLN A 165 -24.67 -5.68 22.31
CA GLN A 165 -24.16 -6.76 21.48
C GLN A 165 -23.33 -6.16 20.34
N PRO A 166 -22.19 -5.51 20.65
CA PRO A 166 -21.44 -4.75 19.64
C PRO A 166 -20.80 -5.71 18.62
N VAL A 167 -20.90 -5.32 17.36
CA VAL A 167 -20.03 -5.85 16.29
C VAL A 167 -18.95 -4.82 16.06
N GLU A 168 -17.71 -5.17 16.33
CA GLU A 168 -16.59 -4.21 16.35
C GLU A 168 -15.42 -4.71 15.51
N ARG A 169 -14.80 -3.80 14.77
CA ARG A 169 -13.53 -4.04 14.13
C ARG A 169 -12.41 -4.05 15.18
N VAL A 170 -11.57 -5.05 15.13
CA VAL A 170 -10.44 -5.25 16.05
C VAL A 170 -9.17 -5.53 15.26
N VAL A 171 -8.05 -5.05 15.73
CA VAL A 171 -6.72 -5.40 15.21
C VAL A 171 -5.91 -5.97 16.36
N THR A 172 -5.67 -7.27 16.32
CA THR A 172 -4.89 -7.98 17.34
C THR A 172 -3.42 -7.92 16.97
N VAL A 173 -2.61 -7.36 17.87
CA VAL A 173 -1.15 -7.34 17.74
C VAL A 173 -0.60 -8.61 18.37
N PRO A 174 0.33 -9.33 17.71
CA PRO A 174 0.90 -10.54 18.25
C PRO A 174 1.55 -10.33 19.60
N ASP A 175 1.55 -11.37 20.42
CA ASP A 175 2.19 -11.38 21.73
C ASP A 175 3.65 -10.95 21.66
N THR A 176 4.06 -10.23 22.66
CA THR A 176 5.36 -9.60 22.74
C THR A 176 6.30 -10.34 23.68
N SER A 177 7.58 -10.01 23.58
CA SER A 177 8.60 -10.39 24.56
C SER A 177 8.28 -9.84 25.95
N PRO A 178 8.59 -10.58 27.04
CA PRO A 178 8.51 -10.04 28.41
C PRO A 178 9.34 -8.78 28.65
N ASP A 179 10.33 -8.51 27.81
CA ASP A 179 11.22 -7.34 27.89
C ASP A 179 10.69 -6.10 27.17
N VAL A 180 9.40 -6.06 26.84
CA VAL A 180 8.82 -4.86 26.24
C VAL A 180 8.75 -3.71 27.25
N HIS A 181 9.16 -2.53 26.80
CA HIS A 181 9.10 -1.27 27.53
C HIS A 181 8.28 -0.19 26.83
N GLN A 182 7.95 -0.41 25.55
CA GLN A 182 7.20 0.53 24.75
C GLN A 182 6.30 -0.20 23.77
N PHE A 183 5.04 0.24 23.70
CA PHE A 183 4.11 -0.11 22.64
C PHE A 183 3.97 1.10 21.74
N PHE A 184 4.28 0.93 20.45
CA PHE A 184 4.18 1.98 19.45
C PHE A 184 3.33 1.50 18.29
N PHE A 185 2.22 2.16 18.07
CA PHE A 185 1.28 1.82 17.02
C PHE A 185 1.03 3.05 16.14
N GLN A 186 0.91 2.82 14.85
CA GLN A 186 0.63 3.87 13.87
C GLN A 186 -0.51 3.44 12.95
N GLN A 187 -1.21 4.42 12.39
CA GLN A 187 -2.20 4.14 11.37
C GLN A 187 -1.54 3.54 10.13
N MET A 188 -2.11 2.45 9.64
CA MET A 188 -1.72 1.76 8.42
C MET A 188 -2.77 1.97 7.33
N LEU A 189 -2.43 1.57 6.10
CA LEU A 189 -3.32 1.71 4.95
C LEU A 189 -4.67 1.00 5.14
N GLN A 190 -4.71 -0.06 5.94
CA GLN A 190 -5.91 -0.85 6.22
C GLN A 190 -6.79 -0.25 7.33
N ASP A 191 -6.30 0.74 8.08
CA ASP A 191 -7.10 1.39 9.10
C ASP A 191 -8.17 2.29 8.49
N THR A 192 -9.35 2.31 9.10
CA THR A 192 -10.49 3.11 8.63
C THR A 192 -10.34 4.62 8.87
N GLY A 193 -9.23 5.05 9.45
CA GLY A 193 -9.02 6.41 9.97
C GLY A 193 -9.03 6.43 11.50
N VAL A 194 -9.39 5.29 12.11
CA VAL A 194 -9.28 5.04 13.54
C VAL A 194 -8.22 3.96 13.77
N LEU A 195 -7.23 4.28 14.57
CA LEU A 195 -6.25 3.31 15.05
C LEU A 195 -6.89 2.52 16.20
N ILE A 196 -7.09 1.21 16.02
CA ILE A 196 -7.56 0.28 17.04
C ILE A 196 -6.56 -0.85 17.11
N ARG A 197 -6.02 -1.13 18.33
CA ARG A 197 -5.08 -2.25 18.54
C ARG A 197 -5.39 -2.96 19.85
N ASP A 198 -5.55 -4.27 19.78
CA ASP A 198 -5.54 -5.14 20.93
C ASP A 198 -4.12 -5.70 21.09
N PHE A 199 -3.52 -5.50 22.25
CA PHE A 199 -2.15 -5.89 22.55
C PHE A 199 -2.06 -6.46 23.96
N THR A 200 -1.05 -7.28 24.21
CA THR A 200 -0.85 -7.92 25.52
C THR A 200 0.28 -7.24 26.29
N ALA A 201 -0.01 -6.76 27.50
CA ALA A 201 1.02 -6.34 28.45
C ALA A 201 1.51 -7.58 29.22
N PRO A 202 2.81 -7.93 29.15
CA PRO A 202 3.33 -9.18 29.75
C PRO A 202 3.46 -9.10 31.28
N ARG A 203 3.47 -7.91 31.83
CA ARG A 203 3.63 -7.60 33.26
C ARG A 203 2.94 -6.29 33.62
N PRO A 204 2.77 -5.98 34.93
CA PRO A 204 2.30 -4.66 35.32
C PRO A 204 3.28 -3.59 34.85
N MET A 205 2.80 -2.57 34.11
CA MET A 205 3.63 -1.53 33.54
C MET A 205 3.02 -0.15 33.78
N ARG A 206 3.77 0.75 34.42
CA ARG A 206 3.36 2.15 34.46
C ARG A 206 3.86 2.85 33.18
N VAL A 207 2.92 3.24 32.32
CA VAL A 207 3.24 3.83 31.00
C VAL A 207 2.78 5.27 30.92
N LYS A 208 3.50 6.05 30.13
CA LYS A 208 3.11 7.41 29.73
C LYS A 208 2.54 7.34 28.32
N VAL A 209 1.40 8.00 28.12
CA VAL A 209 0.73 8.13 26.82
C VAL A 209 1.37 9.27 26.03
N ASP A 210 1.83 8.99 24.83
CA ASP A 210 2.30 9.99 23.88
C ASP A 210 1.55 9.81 22.55
N SER A 211 0.93 10.86 22.08
CA SER A 211 0.04 10.84 20.90
C SER A 211 -0.29 12.26 20.48
N THR A 212 -0.84 12.43 19.28
CA THR A 212 -1.29 13.75 18.79
C THR A 212 -2.71 14.09 19.20
N LYS A 213 -3.51 13.09 19.59
CA LYS A 213 -4.91 13.24 20.00
C LYS A 213 -5.19 12.38 21.25
N PRO A 214 -6.28 12.64 21.96
CA PRO A 214 -6.68 11.78 23.09
C PRO A 214 -6.80 10.32 22.66
N VAL A 215 -6.50 9.44 23.60
CA VAL A 215 -6.47 7.99 23.42
C VAL A 215 -7.48 7.35 24.38
N LEU A 216 -8.24 6.39 23.91
CA LEU A 216 -9.02 5.50 24.75
C LEU A 216 -8.21 4.24 25.01
N ILE A 217 -8.03 3.86 26.27
CA ILE A 217 -7.41 2.60 26.68
C ILE A 217 -8.40 1.91 27.59
N ASP A 218 -8.85 0.72 27.20
CA ASP A 218 -9.89 -0.05 27.93
C ASP A 218 -11.13 0.83 28.26
N ALA A 219 -11.60 1.59 27.26
CA ALA A 219 -12.70 2.54 27.34
C ALA A 219 -12.47 3.79 28.24
N HIS A 220 -11.30 3.94 28.87
CA HIS A 220 -10.94 5.14 29.64
C HIS A 220 -10.17 6.12 28.74
N ARG A 221 -10.52 7.41 28.86
CA ARG A 221 -9.90 8.47 28.06
C ARG A 221 -8.65 9.04 28.72
N TYR A 222 -7.56 9.10 27.97
CA TYR A 222 -6.28 9.70 28.37
C TYR A 222 -5.90 10.79 27.40
N SER A 223 -5.31 11.85 27.91
CA SER A 223 -4.70 12.93 27.13
C SER A 223 -3.22 12.65 26.87
N PRO A 224 -2.63 13.22 25.80
CA PRO A 224 -1.19 13.18 25.63
C PRO A 224 -0.45 13.68 26.86
N GLY A 225 0.48 12.91 27.37
CA GLY A 225 1.23 13.20 28.60
C GLY A 225 0.73 12.50 29.84
N ASP A 226 -0.49 11.98 29.87
CA ASP A 226 -1.04 11.21 30.99
C ASP A 226 -0.27 9.92 31.23
N SER A 227 -0.35 9.42 32.44
CA SER A 227 0.23 8.13 32.81
C SER A 227 -0.84 7.21 33.36
N LEU A 228 -0.72 5.92 33.05
CA LEU A 228 -1.59 4.86 33.57
C LEU A 228 -0.76 3.63 33.92
N THR A 229 -1.37 2.71 34.66
CA THR A 229 -0.80 1.40 34.92
C THR A 229 -1.59 0.37 34.13
N LEU A 230 -0.90 -0.31 33.21
CA LEU A 230 -1.41 -1.50 32.53
C LEU A 230 -1.26 -2.69 33.45
N SER A 231 -2.32 -3.48 33.61
CA SER A 231 -2.27 -4.80 34.25
C SER A 231 -1.65 -5.83 33.29
N PRO A 232 -1.21 -6.99 33.73
CA PRO A 232 -0.91 -8.08 32.82
C PRO A 232 -2.15 -8.52 32.07
N GLY A 233 -2.05 -8.77 30.76
CA GLY A 233 -3.16 -9.23 29.93
C GLY A 233 -3.42 -8.32 28.73
N THR A 234 -4.55 -8.56 28.07
CA THR A 234 -4.94 -7.84 26.86
C THR A 234 -5.53 -6.48 27.19
N HIS A 235 -5.10 -5.48 26.44
CA HIS A 235 -5.58 -4.10 26.48
C HIS A 235 -5.97 -3.66 25.09
N ARG A 236 -6.98 -2.82 25.01
CA ARG A 236 -7.40 -2.18 23.76
C ARG A 236 -7.06 -0.70 23.76
N VAL A 237 -6.30 -0.27 22.78
CA VAL A 237 -6.04 1.14 22.51
C VAL A 237 -6.81 1.61 21.27
N ARG A 238 -7.39 2.80 21.36
CA ARG A 238 -8.14 3.44 20.26
C ARG A 238 -7.83 4.92 20.21
N THR A 239 -7.57 5.45 19.01
CA THR A 239 -7.37 6.89 18.76
C THR A 239 -7.63 7.24 17.31
N THR A 240 -8.09 8.46 17.04
CA THR A 240 -8.12 9.05 15.68
C THR A 240 -6.81 9.76 15.33
N GLY A 241 -5.81 9.71 16.23
CA GLY A 241 -4.46 10.20 15.95
C GLY A 241 -3.71 9.27 15.01
N PRO A 242 -2.72 9.79 14.27
CA PRO A 242 -1.95 8.99 13.32
C PRO A 242 -1.05 7.95 14.01
N TRP A 243 -0.75 8.12 15.27
CA TRP A 243 0.04 7.20 16.06
C TRP A 243 -0.23 7.34 17.57
N VAL A 244 0.14 6.34 18.32
CA VAL A 244 0.16 6.32 19.79
C VAL A 244 1.39 5.57 20.29
N SER A 245 2.00 6.08 21.34
CA SER A 245 3.10 5.44 22.06
C SER A 245 2.74 5.32 23.54
N LEU A 246 2.82 4.11 24.06
CA LEU A 246 2.69 3.81 25.49
C LEU A 246 4.07 3.39 25.99
N ARG A 247 4.80 4.31 26.60
CA ARG A 247 6.19 4.11 27.02
C ARG A 247 6.30 3.99 28.53
N GLU A 248 6.99 2.95 29.00
CA GLU A 248 7.21 2.73 30.41
C GLU A 248 7.94 3.93 31.05
N VAL A 249 7.42 4.36 32.19
CA VAL A 249 7.94 5.52 32.91
C VAL A 249 9.35 5.20 33.42
N GLY A 250 10.31 6.06 33.08
CA GLY A 250 11.72 5.90 33.43
C GLY A 250 12.56 5.15 32.39
N TRP A 251 11.93 4.44 31.45
CA TRP A 251 12.67 3.83 30.35
C TRP A 251 12.93 4.84 29.23
N ARG A 252 14.10 4.74 28.67
CA ARG A 252 14.49 5.51 27.46
C ARG A 252 14.89 4.54 26.37
N PRO A 253 14.43 4.74 25.12
CA PRO A 253 14.93 3.93 24.02
C PRO A 253 16.46 4.12 23.94
N PRO A 254 17.20 3.05 23.64
CA PRO A 254 18.63 3.19 23.38
C PRO A 254 18.79 4.19 22.22
N GLU A 255 19.65 5.18 22.42
CA GLU A 255 19.96 6.12 21.36
C GLU A 255 20.58 5.34 20.19
N PRO A 256 20.03 5.48 18.97
CA PRO A 256 20.67 4.91 17.82
C PRO A 256 22.05 5.53 17.69
N SER A 257 23.09 4.75 17.91
CA SER A 257 24.43 5.19 17.59
C SER A 257 24.57 5.19 16.08
N GLU A 258 24.61 6.37 15.48
CA GLU A 258 24.98 6.47 14.08
C GLU A 258 26.45 6.03 13.94
N PRO A 259 26.74 5.02 13.14
CA PRO A 259 28.12 4.65 12.88
C PRO A 259 28.81 5.82 12.21
N THR A 260 29.95 6.24 12.71
CA THR A 260 30.80 7.26 12.09
C THR A 260 31.38 6.68 10.80
N GLY A 261 30.77 6.96 9.67
CA GLY A 261 31.04 6.29 8.40
C GLY A 261 30.52 4.85 8.39
N TYR A 262 31.30 3.90 7.87
CA TYR A 262 30.93 2.49 7.79
C TYR A 262 31.56 1.65 8.90
N SER A 263 32.29 2.25 9.82
CA SER A 263 33.02 1.53 10.87
C SER A 263 32.12 1.26 12.08
N ILE A 264 32.04 0.02 12.48
CA ILE A 264 31.23 -0.46 13.61
C ILE A 264 32.14 -0.84 14.74
N LYS A 265 31.90 -0.27 15.94
CA LYS A 265 32.63 -0.61 17.15
C LYS A 265 32.09 -1.90 17.77
N ALA A 266 32.92 -2.62 18.50
CA ALA A 266 32.48 -3.78 19.28
C ALA A 266 31.48 -3.38 20.37
N SER A 267 30.56 -4.31 20.71
CA SER A 267 29.59 -4.19 21.79
C SER A 267 29.54 -5.50 22.57
N GLU A 268 29.17 -5.45 23.83
CA GLU A 268 28.98 -6.64 24.66
C GLU A 268 27.75 -7.47 24.27
N GLU A 269 26.80 -6.86 23.55
CA GLU A 269 25.55 -7.48 23.13
C GLU A 269 25.43 -7.53 21.61
N ASP A 270 24.61 -8.49 21.12
CA ASP A 270 24.19 -8.54 19.74
C ASP A 270 23.41 -7.27 19.37
N ARG A 271 23.70 -6.71 18.20
CA ARG A 271 23.06 -5.49 17.70
C ARG A 271 22.45 -5.72 16.33
N LEU A 272 21.46 -4.91 16.01
CA LEU A 272 20.89 -4.83 14.66
C LEU A 272 21.41 -3.57 13.98
N LEU A 273 22.06 -3.75 12.82
CA LEU A 273 22.38 -2.68 11.91
C LEU A 273 21.20 -2.48 10.97
N VAL A 274 20.50 -1.37 11.11
CA VAL A 274 19.35 -1.00 10.26
C VAL A 274 19.83 -0.14 9.11
N THR A 275 19.52 -0.53 7.88
CA THR A 275 20.12 0.11 6.69
C THR A 275 19.23 1.19 6.05
N GLY A 276 18.01 1.40 6.48
CA GLY A 276 17.06 2.29 5.82
C GLY A 276 16.67 1.88 4.39
N ARG A 277 16.95 0.64 3.99
CA ARG A 277 16.58 0.07 2.68
C ARG A 277 15.49 -0.96 2.84
N ALA A 278 14.67 -1.13 1.81
CA ALA A 278 13.71 -2.23 1.75
C ALA A 278 14.44 -3.58 1.77
N PHE A 279 13.84 -4.56 2.48
CA PHE A 279 14.36 -5.91 2.56
C PHE A 279 14.42 -6.55 1.18
N ASN A 280 15.57 -7.12 0.86
CA ASN A 280 15.79 -7.85 -0.38
C ASN A 280 16.70 -9.05 -0.12
N LYS A 281 16.21 -10.24 -0.44
CA LYS A 281 16.97 -11.50 -0.26
C LYS A 281 18.29 -11.55 -1.01
N GLY A 282 18.49 -10.68 -2.00
CA GLY A 282 19.73 -10.54 -2.75
C GLY A 282 20.75 -9.58 -2.12
N LEU A 283 20.36 -8.81 -1.09
CA LEU A 283 21.29 -7.95 -0.36
C LEU A 283 22.07 -8.77 0.67
N ARG A 284 23.40 -8.64 0.63
CA ARG A 284 24.33 -9.24 1.58
C ARG A 284 25.06 -8.15 2.33
N GLY A 285 25.14 -8.27 3.64
CA GLY A 285 25.94 -7.40 4.50
C GLY A 285 27.21 -8.11 4.93
N TYR A 286 28.29 -7.38 4.98
CA TYR A 286 29.59 -7.89 5.43
C TYR A 286 30.17 -6.94 6.46
N LEU A 287 30.76 -7.52 7.51
CA LEU A 287 31.63 -6.81 8.42
C LEU A 287 33.06 -7.24 8.11
N ASP A 288 33.85 -6.32 7.54
CA ASP A 288 35.08 -6.62 6.82
C ASP A 288 34.83 -7.67 5.72
N ASN A 289 35.24 -8.91 5.91
CA ASN A 289 35.02 -10.01 4.95
C ASN A 289 34.06 -11.09 5.45
N GLU A 290 33.46 -10.91 6.63
CA GLU A 290 32.53 -11.87 7.22
C GLU A 290 31.08 -11.51 6.87
N GLU A 291 30.34 -12.44 6.31
CA GLU A 291 28.92 -12.24 5.96
C GLU A 291 28.05 -12.22 7.20
N LEU A 292 27.23 -11.18 7.34
CA LEU A 292 26.29 -11.00 8.43
C LEU A 292 24.93 -11.62 8.10
N THR A 293 24.26 -12.11 9.13
CA THR A 293 22.90 -12.65 8.99
C THR A 293 21.90 -11.54 8.65
N PRO A 294 21.23 -11.59 7.49
CA PRO A 294 20.20 -10.62 7.13
C PRO A 294 18.96 -10.84 7.98
N ARG A 295 18.28 -9.74 8.32
CA ARG A 295 17.01 -9.75 9.04
C ARG A 295 16.05 -8.75 8.45
N GLU A 296 14.81 -9.16 8.34
CA GLU A 296 13.71 -8.27 8.00
C GLU A 296 13.12 -7.72 9.30
N ILE A 297 13.00 -6.39 9.38
CA ILE A 297 12.38 -5.70 10.52
C ILE A 297 11.40 -4.65 10.00
N ASP A 298 10.49 -4.20 10.86
CA ASP A 298 9.57 -3.09 10.60
C ASP A 298 8.94 -3.16 9.20
N ALA A 299 8.21 -4.25 8.96
CA ALA A 299 7.39 -4.43 7.75
C ALA A 299 8.15 -4.47 6.41
N ALA A 300 9.41 -4.69 6.36
CA ALA A 300 10.25 -4.90 5.18
C ALA A 300 11.51 -4.01 5.16
N THR A 301 12.03 -3.60 6.29
CA THR A 301 13.30 -2.90 6.37
C THR A 301 14.46 -3.91 6.46
N GLN A 302 15.48 -3.70 5.66
CA GLN A 302 16.71 -4.52 5.68
C GLN A 302 17.55 -4.20 6.90
N ALA A 303 17.81 -5.21 7.71
CA ALA A 303 18.76 -5.15 8.83
C ALA A 303 19.75 -6.33 8.75
N PHE A 304 20.85 -6.22 9.50
CA PHE A 304 21.86 -7.27 9.66
C PHE A 304 22.17 -7.44 11.15
N VAL A 305 22.33 -8.68 11.58
CA VAL A 305 22.75 -9.00 12.96
C VAL A 305 24.25 -8.84 13.07
N ILE A 306 24.69 -8.00 13.99
CA ILE A 306 26.10 -7.88 14.37
C ILE A 306 26.29 -8.61 15.69
N PRO A 307 27.04 -9.73 15.72
CA PRO A 307 27.27 -10.48 16.95
C PRO A 307 28.06 -9.68 17.98
N ALA A 308 27.84 -10.01 19.25
CA ALA A 308 28.61 -9.45 20.35
C ALA A 308 30.13 -9.59 20.15
N GLY A 309 30.89 -8.61 20.58
CA GLY A 309 32.34 -8.56 20.46
C GLY A 309 32.88 -8.26 19.05
N ARG A 310 32.03 -8.15 18.04
CA ARG A 310 32.47 -7.89 16.66
C ARG A 310 32.57 -6.39 16.37
N SER A 311 33.65 -6.03 15.64
CA SER A 311 33.90 -4.69 15.11
C SER A 311 34.51 -4.79 13.74
N GLY A 312 34.40 -3.77 12.91
CA GLY A 312 34.97 -3.74 11.57
C GLY A 312 34.24 -2.75 10.64
N ASP A 313 34.60 -2.75 9.37
CA ASP A 313 33.98 -1.91 8.38
C ASP A 313 32.82 -2.64 7.69
N PHE A 314 31.64 -2.02 7.75
CA PHE A 314 30.44 -2.57 7.14
C PHE A 314 30.33 -2.18 5.67
N HIS A 315 30.02 -3.16 4.84
CA HIS A 315 29.65 -2.91 3.45
C HIS A 315 28.52 -3.83 3.00
N MET A 316 27.74 -3.37 2.03
CA MET A 316 26.71 -4.16 1.40
C MET A 316 27.02 -4.45 -0.05
N SER A 317 26.67 -5.66 -0.49
CA SER A 317 26.68 -6.04 -1.90
C SER A 317 25.33 -6.62 -2.32
N PHE A 318 25.03 -6.53 -3.60
CA PHE A 318 23.85 -7.14 -4.19
C PHE A 318 24.28 -8.33 -5.06
N THR A 319 23.79 -9.52 -4.77
CA THR A 319 24.23 -10.77 -5.41
C THR A 319 24.05 -10.77 -6.93
N ALA A 320 23.03 -10.09 -7.45
CA ALA A 320 22.78 -9.97 -8.88
C ALA A 320 23.61 -8.87 -9.58
N GLN A 321 24.34 -8.03 -8.82
CA GLN A 321 25.07 -6.89 -9.38
C GLN A 321 26.16 -7.27 -10.40
N PRO A 322 26.94 -8.35 -10.20
CA PRO A 322 27.91 -8.80 -11.21
C PRO A 322 27.22 -9.21 -12.52
N VAL A 323 26.12 -9.95 -12.43
CA VAL A 323 25.34 -10.38 -13.60
C VAL A 323 24.76 -9.15 -14.33
N TYR A 324 24.20 -8.20 -13.58
CA TYR A 324 23.66 -6.96 -14.14
C TYR A 324 24.76 -6.15 -14.85
N ARG A 325 25.94 -6.00 -14.24
CA ARG A 325 27.08 -5.31 -14.87
C ARG A 325 27.57 -6.03 -16.10
N ALA A 326 27.67 -7.36 -16.05
CA ALA A 326 28.09 -8.16 -17.19
C ALA A 326 27.11 -8.03 -18.38
N THR A 327 25.81 -8.07 -18.11
CA THR A 327 24.80 -7.89 -19.16
C THR A 327 24.79 -6.48 -19.75
N LEU A 328 25.01 -5.46 -18.92
CA LEU A 328 25.14 -4.07 -19.41
C LEU A 328 26.37 -3.90 -20.30
N LEU A 329 27.53 -4.45 -19.88
CA LEU A 329 28.76 -4.41 -20.66
C LEU A 329 28.61 -5.17 -21.97
N LEU A 330 28.02 -6.36 -21.93
CA LEU A 330 27.75 -7.17 -23.11
C LEU A 330 26.81 -6.45 -24.08
N GLY A 331 25.71 -5.94 -23.59
CA GLY A 331 24.72 -5.20 -24.38
C GLY A 331 25.29 -3.91 -24.97
N GLY A 332 26.04 -3.15 -24.18
CA GLY A 332 26.73 -1.95 -24.63
C GLY A 332 27.80 -2.26 -25.69
N SER A 333 28.60 -3.32 -25.51
CA SER A 333 29.61 -3.76 -26.47
C SER A 333 28.97 -4.22 -27.77
N LEU A 334 27.88 -4.98 -27.70
CA LEU A 334 27.12 -5.43 -28.87
C LEU A 334 26.51 -4.25 -29.62
N GLY A 335 25.97 -3.26 -28.90
CA GLY A 335 25.45 -2.02 -29.47
C GLY A 335 26.53 -1.23 -30.22
N LEU A 336 27.71 -1.06 -29.60
CA LEU A 336 28.87 -0.39 -30.24
C LEU A 336 29.38 -1.17 -31.44
N LEU A 337 29.43 -2.49 -31.37
CA LEU A 337 29.81 -3.34 -32.49
C LEU A 337 28.84 -3.19 -33.65
N THR A 338 27.55 -3.24 -33.37
CA THR A 338 26.49 -3.04 -34.39
C THR A 338 26.61 -1.68 -35.04
N LEU A 339 26.78 -0.62 -34.24
CA LEU A 339 27.01 0.73 -34.75
C LEU A 339 28.25 0.80 -35.64
N GLY A 340 29.34 0.22 -35.18
CA GLY A 340 30.62 0.14 -35.98
C GLY A 340 30.42 -0.58 -37.31
N LEU A 341 29.71 -1.72 -37.30
CA LEU A 341 29.41 -2.46 -38.52
C LEU A 341 28.50 -1.67 -39.46
N CYS A 342 27.52 -0.96 -38.95
CA CYS A 342 26.67 -0.08 -39.75
C CYS A 342 27.44 1.08 -40.37
N LEU A 343 28.36 1.69 -39.64
CA LEU A 343 29.22 2.77 -40.15
C LEU A 343 30.20 2.24 -41.23
N LEU A 344 30.79 1.06 -41.01
CA LEU A 344 31.67 0.42 -42.00
C LEU A 344 30.88 0.02 -43.26
N ALA A 345 29.67 -0.49 -43.10
CA ALA A 345 28.80 -0.81 -44.23
C ALA A 345 28.37 0.46 -45.00
N ALA A 346 28.12 1.54 -44.30
CA ALA A 346 27.80 2.85 -44.90
C ALA A 346 29.02 3.46 -45.65
N ALA A 347 30.24 3.27 -45.13
CA ALA A 347 31.47 3.74 -45.75
C ALA A 347 31.84 2.92 -47.01
N ARG A 348 31.51 1.65 -47.03
CA ARG A 348 31.62 0.79 -48.24
C ARG A 348 30.38 1.00 -49.11
N ARG A 349 30.36 2.00 -49.96
CA ARG A 349 29.29 2.18 -50.93
C ARG A 349 29.15 0.94 -51.83
N PRO A 350 28.27 -0.03 -51.57
CA PRO A 350 27.91 -1.03 -52.57
C PRO A 350 27.10 -0.32 -53.63
N SER A 351 27.35 -0.65 -54.88
CA SER A 351 26.44 -0.34 -56.00
C SER A 351 25.11 -0.99 -55.64
N GLN A 352 24.15 -0.19 -55.21
CA GLN A 352 22.87 -0.70 -54.76
C GLN A 352 22.15 -1.32 -55.95
N PRO A 353 21.74 -2.60 -55.90
CA PRO A 353 20.64 -3.04 -56.73
C PRO A 353 19.44 -2.18 -56.33
N ALA A 354 18.75 -1.58 -57.30
CA ALA A 354 17.60 -0.74 -57.08
C ALA A 354 16.52 -1.52 -56.33
N TRP A 355 16.55 -1.44 -54.99
CA TRP A 355 15.45 -1.92 -54.16
C TRP A 355 14.25 -1.02 -54.41
N HIS A 356 13.29 -1.57 -55.16
CA HIS A 356 11.97 -0.94 -55.24
C HIS A 356 11.34 -1.11 -53.91
N ALA A 357 11.41 -0.05 -53.07
CA ALA A 357 10.68 0.00 -51.79
C ALA A 357 9.20 -0.27 -52.11
N PRO A 358 8.58 -1.26 -51.47
CA PRO A 358 7.15 -1.44 -51.63
C PRO A 358 6.47 -0.11 -51.29
N ARG A 359 5.51 0.32 -52.09
CA ARG A 359 4.73 1.55 -51.90
C ARG A 359 3.93 1.40 -50.60
N GLY A 360 4.58 1.76 -49.47
CA GLY A 360 4.16 1.41 -48.10
C GLY A 360 3.18 2.35 -47.45
N GLY A 361 2.20 2.87 -48.16
CA GLY A 361 1.15 3.69 -47.56
C GLY A 361 0.40 2.96 -46.41
N ALA A 362 0.13 1.68 -46.60
CA ALA A 362 -0.56 0.88 -45.61
C ALA A 362 0.31 0.58 -44.33
N ALA A 363 1.61 0.34 -44.52
CA ALA A 363 2.53 0.09 -43.40
C ALA A 363 2.74 1.38 -42.59
N SER A 364 2.93 2.52 -43.24
CA SER A 364 3.06 3.81 -42.53
C SER A 364 1.76 4.21 -41.81
N ALA A 365 0.60 3.94 -42.39
CA ALA A 365 -0.68 4.16 -41.72
C ALA A 365 -0.86 3.24 -40.48
N ALA A 366 -0.48 1.97 -40.60
CA ALA A 366 -0.54 1.04 -39.47
C ALA A 366 0.39 1.45 -38.31
N VAL A 367 1.61 1.93 -38.63
CA VAL A 367 2.55 2.46 -37.63
C VAL A 367 2.00 3.73 -36.97
N ALA A 368 1.44 4.67 -37.73
CA ALA A 368 0.84 5.88 -37.19
C ALA A 368 -0.37 5.58 -36.29
N LEU A 369 -1.25 4.64 -36.70
CA LEU A 369 -2.38 4.19 -35.90
C LEU A 369 -1.94 3.45 -34.62
N GLY A 370 -0.91 2.62 -34.73
CA GLY A 370 -0.31 1.95 -33.55
C GLY A 370 0.32 2.95 -32.58
N ALA A 371 1.04 3.94 -33.08
CA ALA A 371 1.61 5.02 -32.27
C ALA A 371 0.51 5.84 -31.57
N LEU A 372 -0.57 6.18 -32.29
CA LEU A 372 -1.73 6.89 -31.74
C LEU A 372 -2.42 6.08 -30.64
N ALA A 373 -2.60 4.78 -30.84
CA ALA A 373 -3.26 3.90 -29.88
C ALA A 373 -2.44 3.68 -28.60
N LEU A 374 -1.10 3.65 -28.71
CA LEU A 374 -0.20 3.36 -27.59
C LEU A 374 0.26 4.62 -26.84
N THR A 375 0.37 5.76 -27.49
CA THR A 375 1.05 6.95 -26.95
C THR A 375 0.21 8.24 -27.00
N GLY A 376 -0.99 8.16 -27.56
CA GLY A 376 -1.90 9.30 -27.69
C GLY A 376 -1.55 10.26 -28.84
N TRP A 377 -2.39 11.28 -29.03
CA TRP A 377 -2.32 12.20 -30.16
C TRP A 377 -1.01 13.01 -30.32
N PRO A 378 -0.28 13.42 -29.21
CA PRO A 378 0.96 14.17 -29.40
C PRO A 378 2.07 13.36 -30.09
N ALA A 379 2.15 12.07 -29.78
CA ALA A 379 3.12 11.18 -30.41
C ALA A 379 2.78 10.90 -31.87
N ALA A 380 1.51 10.84 -32.24
CA ALA A 380 1.09 10.77 -33.63
C ALA A 380 1.48 12.03 -34.44
N VAL A 381 1.35 13.22 -33.86
CA VAL A 381 1.84 14.47 -34.43
C VAL A 381 3.35 14.45 -34.64
N ALA A 382 4.10 13.97 -33.63
CA ALA A 382 5.55 13.83 -33.74
C ALA A 382 5.99 12.84 -34.84
N ALA A 383 5.28 11.72 -34.97
CA ALA A 383 5.52 10.78 -36.09
C ALA A 383 5.26 11.37 -37.45
N VAL A 384 4.15 12.09 -37.62
CA VAL A 384 3.82 12.79 -38.90
C VAL A 384 4.85 13.88 -39.17
N ALA A 385 5.25 14.66 -38.17
CA ALA A 385 6.30 15.68 -38.34
C ALA A 385 7.65 15.06 -38.77
N ALA A 386 8.05 13.95 -38.13
CA ALA A 386 9.27 13.23 -38.50
C ALA A 386 9.18 12.69 -39.94
N TRP A 387 8.03 12.13 -40.34
CA TRP A 387 7.81 11.67 -41.71
C TRP A 387 7.89 12.82 -42.74
N LEU A 388 7.32 13.98 -42.44
CA LEU A 388 7.41 15.18 -43.29
C LEU A 388 8.87 15.67 -43.40
N VAL A 389 9.61 15.73 -42.28
CA VAL A 389 11.03 16.11 -42.28
C VAL A 389 11.84 15.19 -43.19
N VAL A 390 11.65 13.89 -43.07
CA VAL A 390 12.35 12.89 -43.93
C VAL A 390 11.96 13.05 -45.40
N ARG A 391 10.71 13.43 -45.68
CA ARG A 391 10.25 13.59 -47.06
C ARG A 391 10.76 14.88 -47.73
N TRP A 392 10.96 15.94 -46.95
CA TRP A 392 11.34 17.27 -47.46
C TRP A 392 12.82 17.59 -47.27
N THR A 393 13.56 16.76 -46.56
CA THR A 393 15.00 16.95 -46.36
C THR A 393 15.79 15.85 -47.07
N THR A 394 17.04 16.14 -47.37
CA THR A 394 17.99 15.18 -47.93
C THR A 394 18.66 14.26 -46.91
N ILE A 395 18.21 14.34 -45.65
CA ILE A 395 18.79 13.56 -44.54
C ILE A 395 18.39 12.08 -44.70
N PRO A 396 19.35 11.17 -44.84
CA PRO A 396 19.03 9.75 -44.95
C PRO A 396 18.34 9.21 -43.70
N ARG A 397 17.26 8.47 -43.85
CA ARG A 397 16.53 7.81 -42.76
C ARG A 397 17.44 6.96 -41.84
N ALA A 398 18.48 6.36 -42.42
CA ALA A 398 19.47 5.55 -41.72
C ALA A 398 20.20 6.29 -40.59
N TYR A 399 20.21 7.63 -40.58
CA TYR A 399 20.85 8.41 -39.54
C TYR A 399 19.83 9.00 -38.53
N LEU A 400 18.62 9.30 -38.95
CA LEU A 400 17.57 9.92 -38.13
C LEU A 400 17.04 8.93 -37.08
N ALA A 401 16.64 7.75 -37.51
CA ALA A 401 16.06 6.76 -36.60
C ALA A 401 17.03 6.33 -35.47
N PRO A 402 18.29 5.94 -35.74
CA PRO A 402 19.25 5.64 -34.66
C PRO A 402 19.53 6.83 -33.75
N GLY A 403 19.59 8.05 -34.29
CA GLY A 403 19.83 9.26 -33.51
C GLY A 403 18.72 9.56 -32.53
N VAL A 404 17.48 9.42 -32.96
CA VAL A 404 16.28 9.63 -32.11
C VAL A 404 16.17 8.53 -31.05
N VAL A 405 16.41 7.27 -31.42
CA VAL A 405 16.44 6.15 -30.46
C VAL A 405 17.55 6.32 -29.44
N ALA A 406 18.74 6.76 -29.85
CA ALA A 406 19.85 7.05 -28.95
C ALA A 406 19.52 8.19 -27.97
N ALA A 407 18.86 9.26 -28.46
CA ALA A 407 18.39 10.36 -27.61
C ALA A 407 17.34 9.89 -26.57
N ALA A 408 16.38 9.07 -26.97
CA ALA A 408 15.41 8.46 -26.07
C ALA A 408 16.11 7.57 -25.03
N GLY A 409 17.07 6.76 -25.45
CA GLY A 409 17.89 5.92 -24.56
C GLY A 409 18.72 6.74 -23.57
N ALA A 410 19.31 7.86 -23.99
CA ALA A 410 20.06 8.76 -23.10
C ALA A 410 19.15 9.44 -22.06
N ILE A 411 17.92 9.76 -22.40
CA ILE A 411 16.93 10.29 -21.46
C ILE A 411 16.55 9.20 -20.44
N LEU A 412 16.27 7.98 -20.92
CA LEU A 412 15.96 6.84 -20.04
C LEU A 412 17.12 6.48 -19.10
N ALA A 413 18.37 6.64 -19.55
CA ALA A 413 19.56 6.38 -18.74
C ALA A 413 19.77 7.39 -17.60
N ARG A 414 19.03 8.49 -17.55
CA ARG A 414 19.10 9.49 -16.47
C ARG A 414 18.41 9.05 -15.17
N ALA A 415 18.11 7.77 -15.00
CA ALA A 415 17.60 7.24 -13.72
C ALA A 415 18.53 7.62 -12.54
N PRO A 416 17.99 7.79 -11.31
CA PRO A 416 16.64 7.39 -10.92
C PRO A 416 15.58 8.42 -11.29
N TRP A 417 14.48 7.92 -11.86
CA TRP A 417 13.27 8.71 -12.06
C TRP A 417 12.66 9.02 -10.68
N THR A 418 12.16 10.23 -10.52
CA THR A 418 11.44 10.58 -9.29
C THR A 418 10.23 9.70 -9.11
N SER A 419 9.91 9.34 -7.87
CA SER A 419 8.84 8.39 -7.52
C SER A 419 7.43 8.76 -8.01
N GLY A 420 7.22 9.98 -8.52
CA GLY A 420 5.97 10.44 -9.12
C GLY A 420 5.97 10.47 -10.65
N SER A 421 7.08 10.11 -11.32
CA SER A 421 7.16 10.13 -12.78
C SER A 421 7.59 8.78 -13.32
N TYR A 422 6.70 8.13 -14.04
CA TYR A 422 6.99 6.92 -14.78
C TYR A 422 7.53 7.29 -16.15
N ALA A 423 8.54 6.57 -16.66
CA ALA A 423 9.14 6.84 -17.97
C ALA A 423 8.11 6.82 -19.13
N GLY A 424 7.07 6.00 -19.01
CA GLY A 424 5.96 5.91 -19.94
C GLY A 424 5.07 7.15 -19.97
N ASP A 425 5.04 7.93 -18.92
CA ASP A 425 4.24 9.17 -18.82
C ASP A 425 4.96 10.38 -19.41
N SER A 426 6.23 10.21 -19.80
CA SER A 426 7.01 11.28 -20.41
C SER A 426 6.57 11.55 -21.85
N LEU A 427 5.90 12.68 -22.06
CA LEU A 427 5.49 13.14 -23.40
C LEU A 427 6.67 13.22 -24.36
N LEU A 428 7.82 13.68 -23.89
CA LEU A 428 9.05 13.80 -24.67
C LEU A 428 9.54 12.43 -25.15
N LEU A 429 9.59 11.44 -24.25
CA LEU A 429 9.98 10.06 -24.60
C LEU A 429 9.02 9.44 -25.62
N SER A 430 7.72 9.58 -25.39
CA SER A 430 6.68 9.07 -26.29
C SER A 430 6.81 9.69 -27.69
N CYS A 431 7.04 11.01 -27.77
CA CYS A 431 7.26 11.69 -29.04
C CYS A 431 8.55 11.26 -29.76
N LEU A 432 9.67 11.08 -29.01
CA LEU A 432 10.93 10.59 -29.59
C LEU A 432 10.79 9.16 -30.11
N CYS A 433 10.18 8.27 -29.34
CA CYS A 433 9.94 6.89 -29.78
C CYS A 433 9.06 6.85 -31.04
N ALA A 434 7.97 7.61 -31.08
CA ALA A 434 7.10 7.70 -32.25
C ALA A 434 7.82 8.28 -33.50
N ALA A 435 8.64 9.31 -33.30
CA ALA A 435 9.44 9.90 -34.39
C ALA A 435 10.54 8.94 -34.88
N GLY A 436 11.10 8.09 -34.01
CA GLY A 436 12.11 7.11 -34.40
C GLY A 436 11.57 5.92 -35.21
N VAL A 437 10.28 5.61 -35.06
CA VAL A 437 9.59 4.51 -35.78
C VAL A 437 9.01 4.98 -37.11
N ALA A 438 8.67 6.27 -37.27
CA ALA A 438 8.10 6.87 -38.48
C ALA A 438 9.15 7.10 -39.57
#